data_856ebd7504c92931d6aceabc43ea5355
#
_entry.id   856ebd7504c92931d6aceabc43ea5355
#
_cell.length_a   1.000
_cell.length_b   1.000
_cell.length_c   1.000
_cell.angle_alpha   90.00
_cell.angle_beta   90.00
_cell.angle_gamma   90.00
#
_symmetry.space_group_name_H-M   'P 1'
#
loop_
_entity.id
_entity.type
_entity.pdbx_description
1 polymer ?
#
loop_
_entity_poly.entity_id
_entity_poly.type
_entity_poly.pdbx_seq_one_letter_code
_entity_poly.pdbx_strand_id
1 'polypeptide(L)'
;SEFEVKIIDLDPESAGSYYGLVRAQGRAFVGHLEITISDDGYYTGVLKLVSGAQRSIKGAIQPDYWASTPVNAYGQKSTLSFQSEQAASGNYRLTGSIQPIINNGKYQSFQLFKAIYGSAKRVPGRLRGRYTMLAPFPTTSDSDLPAGDSFASANMNALGVFNLVGYSSSGSKLTYSGPLLETNKVSLYTRPENLRECLLGDLRFRNKEASDFSGRIRYSRKLTIGAYYSEDFVKMLTAEGSKYSAPSINELPLPSFITGDNNANSAFVGESFGGVSYPITWTPDGLIKTTRTPTYRASARFNNVNGRFNGNYFVSQSNPDLAEIRSYLRGVVLQKKGLVSGQAETVDNGVGRFSIVPAP
;
A
#
# COMPACT_ATOMS: atom_id res chain seq x y z
N SER A 1 -29.15 5.50 47.87
CA SER A 1 -27.80 5.68 47.29
C SER A 1 -27.94 6.56 46.10
N GLU A 2 -27.51 7.81 46.22
CA GLU A 2 -27.38 8.74 45.09
C GLU A 2 -26.31 8.20 44.18
N PHE A 3 -26.64 7.94 42.93
CA PHE A 3 -25.67 7.66 41.89
C PHE A 3 -25.10 9.01 41.42
N GLU A 4 -23.88 9.31 41.82
CA GLU A 4 -23.12 10.43 41.29
C GLU A 4 -22.78 10.11 39.82
N VAL A 5 -23.53 10.67 38.89
CA VAL A 5 -23.17 10.61 37.46
C VAL A 5 -21.99 11.58 37.28
N LYS A 6 -20.78 11.04 37.32
CA LYS A 6 -19.58 11.79 37.02
C LYS A 6 -19.56 12.11 35.53
N ILE A 7 -20.01 13.32 35.17
CA ILE A 7 -19.86 13.82 33.79
C ILE A 7 -18.35 13.94 33.55
N ILE A 8 -17.86 13.22 32.58
CA ILE A 8 -16.47 13.35 32.13
C ILE A 8 -16.37 14.63 31.33
N ASP A 9 -15.67 15.63 31.86
CA ASP A 9 -15.29 16.82 31.10
C ASP A 9 -14.10 16.45 30.22
N LEU A 10 -14.42 15.76 29.11
CA LEU A 10 -13.41 15.37 28.13
C LEU A 10 -12.99 16.61 27.36
N ASP A 11 -11.67 16.85 27.22
CA ASP A 11 -11.19 17.91 26.34
C ASP A 11 -11.77 17.70 24.93
N PRO A 12 -12.56 18.65 24.41
CA PRO A 12 -13.17 18.51 23.07
C PRO A 12 -12.14 18.24 21.96
N GLU A 13 -10.89 18.66 22.13
CA GLU A 13 -9.83 18.38 21.19
C GLU A 13 -9.41 16.90 21.19
N SER A 14 -9.76 16.12 22.22
CA SER A 14 -9.51 14.66 22.25
C SER A 14 -10.54 13.87 21.44
N ALA A 15 -11.70 14.43 21.14
CA ALA A 15 -12.69 13.79 20.27
C ALA A 15 -12.21 13.73 18.82
N GLY A 16 -12.62 12.68 18.08
CA GLY A 16 -12.27 12.48 16.68
C GLY A 16 -11.83 11.05 16.35
N SER A 17 -11.35 10.85 15.13
CA SER A 17 -10.98 9.55 14.63
C SER A 17 -9.45 9.34 14.65
N TYR A 18 -9.03 8.19 15.15
CA TYR A 18 -7.65 7.79 15.37
C TYR A 18 -7.34 6.50 14.64
N TYR A 19 -6.16 6.42 14.03
CA TYR A 19 -5.73 5.30 13.20
C TYR A 19 -4.28 4.94 13.49
N GLY A 20 -3.97 3.65 13.47
CA GLY A 20 -2.59 3.20 13.60
C GLY A 20 -2.41 1.69 13.54
N LEU A 21 -1.16 1.28 13.62
CA LEU A 21 -0.75 -0.12 13.54
C LEU A 21 -0.62 -0.75 14.90
N VAL A 22 -1.09 -1.99 15.02
CA VAL A 22 -0.84 -2.86 16.17
C VAL A 22 0.45 -3.64 15.91
N ARG A 23 1.36 -3.62 16.90
CA ARG A 23 2.69 -4.24 16.82
C ARG A 23 2.84 -5.33 17.89
N ALA A 24 3.32 -6.49 17.47
CA ALA A 24 3.77 -7.53 18.40
C ALA A 24 5.14 -7.17 19.01
N GLN A 25 5.53 -7.87 20.08
CA GLN A 25 6.90 -7.89 20.56
C GLN A 25 7.84 -8.19 19.37
N GLY A 26 8.94 -7.45 19.23
CA GLY A 26 9.83 -7.53 18.06
C GLY A 26 9.44 -6.62 16.89
N ARG A 27 8.45 -5.72 17.07
CA ARG A 27 8.03 -4.66 16.12
C ARG A 27 7.32 -5.13 14.86
N ALA A 28 6.95 -6.41 14.75
CA ALA A 28 6.15 -6.89 13.61
C ALA A 28 4.76 -6.26 13.62
N PHE A 29 4.28 -5.81 12.46
CA PHE A 29 2.90 -5.35 12.29
C PHE A 29 1.96 -6.56 12.29
N VAL A 30 0.96 -6.56 13.17
CA VAL A 30 0.02 -7.68 13.32
C VAL A 30 -1.44 -7.30 13.17
N GLY A 31 -1.73 -5.99 13.13
CA GLY A 31 -3.07 -5.48 12.93
C GLY A 31 -3.10 -3.98 12.68
N HIS A 32 -4.27 -3.49 12.36
CA HIS A 32 -4.62 -2.08 12.22
C HIS A 32 -5.80 -1.78 13.14
N LEU A 33 -5.75 -0.66 13.81
CA LEU A 33 -6.77 -0.24 14.76
C LEU A 33 -7.30 1.14 14.37
N GLU A 34 -8.62 1.26 14.34
CA GLU A 34 -9.36 2.49 14.12
C GLU A 34 -10.24 2.72 15.34
N ILE A 35 -10.18 3.91 15.94
CA ILE A 35 -11.02 4.32 17.07
C ILE A 35 -11.57 5.71 16.80
N THR A 36 -12.87 5.89 16.98
CA THR A 36 -13.50 7.19 16.97
C THR A 36 -14.04 7.48 18.36
N ILE A 37 -13.67 8.64 18.91
CA ILE A 37 -14.11 9.15 20.21
C ILE A 37 -15.09 10.28 19.92
N SER A 38 -16.28 10.22 20.53
CA SER A 38 -17.29 11.27 20.48
C SER A 38 -17.04 12.34 21.55
N ASP A 39 -17.67 13.51 21.41
CA ASP A 39 -17.54 14.64 22.33
C ASP A 39 -18.03 14.31 23.75
N ASP A 40 -18.94 13.34 23.90
CA ASP A 40 -19.45 12.83 25.17
C ASP A 40 -18.61 11.68 25.78
N GLY A 41 -17.43 11.39 25.21
CA GLY A 41 -16.46 10.42 25.73
C GLY A 41 -16.76 8.96 25.41
N TYR A 42 -17.76 8.66 24.61
CA TYR A 42 -17.93 7.30 24.08
C TYR A 42 -16.97 7.03 22.94
N TYR A 43 -16.53 5.78 22.82
CA TYR A 43 -15.73 5.37 21.69
C TYR A 43 -16.30 4.15 20.99
N THR A 44 -16.08 4.12 19.69
CA THR A 44 -16.31 2.96 18.83
C THR A 44 -15.07 2.72 17.97
N GLY A 45 -14.87 1.50 17.52
CA GLY A 45 -13.72 1.22 16.66
C GLY A 45 -13.71 -0.17 16.07
N VAL A 46 -12.69 -0.44 15.26
CA VAL A 46 -12.49 -1.73 14.61
C VAL A 46 -11.01 -2.12 14.67
N LEU A 47 -10.73 -3.28 15.24
CA LEU A 47 -9.44 -3.95 15.15
C LEU A 47 -9.44 -4.89 13.93
N LYS A 48 -8.59 -4.61 12.96
CA LYS A 48 -8.39 -5.40 11.73
C LYS A 48 -7.10 -6.19 11.85
N LEU A 49 -7.18 -7.52 11.84
CA LEU A 49 -6.02 -8.40 11.99
C LEU A 49 -5.44 -8.82 10.64
N VAL A 50 -4.16 -9.14 10.60
CA VAL A 50 -3.50 -9.67 9.38
C VAL A 50 -4.14 -10.97 8.87
N SER A 51 -4.78 -11.74 9.76
CA SER A 51 -5.58 -12.92 9.39
C SER A 51 -6.86 -12.58 8.61
N GLY A 52 -7.26 -11.31 8.57
CA GLY A 52 -8.50 -10.81 7.99
C GLY A 52 -9.67 -10.73 8.98
N ALA A 53 -9.50 -11.25 10.17
CA ALA A 53 -10.53 -11.11 11.19
C ALA A 53 -10.67 -9.63 11.59
N GLN A 54 -11.91 -9.18 11.73
CA GLN A 54 -12.25 -7.85 12.23
C GLN A 54 -13.00 -7.99 13.55
N ARG A 55 -12.73 -7.08 14.48
CA ARG A 55 -13.35 -7.03 15.81
C ARG A 55 -13.81 -5.62 16.11
N SER A 56 -15.11 -5.47 16.27
CA SER A 56 -15.69 -4.21 16.74
C SER A 56 -15.36 -4.02 18.22
N ILE A 57 -15.04 -2.80 18.59
CA ILE A 57 -14.81 -2.38 19.97
C ILE A 57 -15.70 -1.17 20.27
N LYS A 58 -16.14 -1.06 21.52
CA LYS A 58 -16.93 0.08 22.02
C LYS A 58 -16.81 0.22 23.52
N GLY A 59 -17.02 1.41 24.01
CA GLY A 59 -17.01 1.70 25.46
C GLY A 59 -17.06 3.18 25.73
N ALA A 60 -16.72 3.56 26.96
CA ALA A 60 -16.58 4.94 27.39
C ALA A 60 -15.16 5.17 27.95
N ILE A 61 -14.66 6.39 27.77
CA ILE A 61 -13.40 6.84 28.35
C ILE A 61 -13.65 7.15 29.83
N GLN A 62 -12.76 6.75 30.70
CA GLN A 62 -12.78 7.03 32.14
C GLN A 62 -12.29 8.47 32.40
N PRO A 63 -12.59 9.06 33.60
CA PRO A 63 -12.16 10.43 33.93
C PRO A 63 -10.65 10.68 33.88
N ASP A 64 -9.83 9.63 33.94
CA ASP A 64 -8.37 9.68 33.82
C ASP A 64 -7.88 9.49 32.38
N TYR A 65 -8.77 9.67 31.40
CA TYR A 65 -8.50 9.46 29.97
C TYR A 65 -8.13 8.03 29.59
N TRP A 66 -8.45 7.07 30.47
CA TRP A 66 -8.21 5.65 30.25
C TRP A 66 -9.46 4.95 29.71
N ALA A 67 -9.25 3.94 28.88
CA ALA A 67 -10.31 3.07 28.39
C ALA A 67 -9.86 1.62 28.32
N SER A 68 -10.80 0.70 28.58
CA SER A 68 -10.56 -0.74 28.49
C SER A 68 -11.80 -1.47 27.98
N THR A 69 -11.59 -2.45 27.11
CA THR A 69 -12.68 -3.28 26.57
C THR A 69 -12.19 -4.70 26.26
N PRO A 70 -13.03 -5.72 26.52
CA PRO A 70 -12.70 -7.07 26.13
C PRO A 70 -12.75 -7.22 24.60
N VAL A 71 -11.82 -7.98 24.04
CA VAL A 71 -11.74 -8.25 22.60
C VAL A 71 -11.23 -9.67 22.34
N ASN A 72 -11.78 -10.34 21.33
CA ASN A 72 -11.20 -11.60 20.84
C ASN A 72 -10.15 -11.28 19.78
N ALA A 73 -8.88 -11.27 20.17
CA ALA A 73 -7.77 -10.99 19.27
C ALA A 73 -6.81 -12.18 19.19
N TYR A 74 -6.30 -12.45 18.00
CA TYR A 74 -5.28 -13.49 17.76
C TYR A 74 -5.67 -14.89 18.27
N GLY A 75 -6.98 -15.22 18.23
CA GLY A 75 -7.51 -16.52 18.70
C GLY A 75 -7.69 -16.63 20.23
N GLN A 76 -7.50 -15.53 20.97
CA GLN A 76 -7.57 -15.52 22.45
C GLN A 76 -8.49 -14.41 22.95
N LYS A 77 -9.13 -14.64 24.10
CA LYS A 77 -9.78 -13.59 24.88
C LYS A 77 -8.69 -12.63 25.40
N SER A 78 -8.83 -11.36 25.10
CA SER A 78 -7.85 -10.32 25.41
C SER A 78 -8.55 -9.07 25.94
N THR A 79 -7.80 -8.22 26.61
CA THR A 79 -8.23 -6.87 26.98
C THR A 79 -7.48 -5.87 26.09
N LEU A 80 -8.20 -5.03 25.37
CA LEU A 80 -7.67 -3.87 24.70
C LEU A 80 -7.81 -2.68 25.65
N SER A 81 -6.70 -2.02 25.94
CA SER A 81 -6.65 -0.87 26.83
C SER A 81 -5.88 0.25 26.17
N PHE A 82 -6.34 1.49 26.35
CA PHE A 82 -5.64 2.66 25.84
C PHE A 82 -5.83 3.88 26.73
N GLN A 83 -4.92 4.84 26.60
CA GLN A 83 -4.99 6.15 27.19
C GLN A 83 -4.96 7.20 26.10
N SER A 84 -5.78 8.24 26.23
CA SER A 84 -5.72 9.44 25.43
C SER A 84 -4.74 10.42 26.07
N GLU A 85 -3.71 10.83 25.35
CA GLU A 85 -2.67 11.73 25.83
C GLU A 85 -2.40 12.85 24.80
N GLN A 86 -2.17 14.06 25.29
CA GLN A 86 -1.78 15.17 24.44
C GLN A 86 -0.29 15.06 24.09
N ALA A 87 0.02 15.04 22.79
CA ALA A 87 1.40 15.05 22.32
C ALA A 87 2.00 16.46 22.41
N ALA A 88 3.33 16.56 22.35
CA ALA A 88 4.03 17.85 22.34
C ALA A 88 3.62 18.79 21.19
N SER A 89 2.99 18.27 20.15
CA SER A 89 2.40 19.04 19.05
C SER A 89 1.06 19.72 19.40
N GLY A 90 0.51 19.47 20.60
CA GLY A 90 -0.82 19.90 21.02
C GLY A 90 -1.95 18.97 20.59
N ASN A 91 -1.71 18.06 19.64
CA ASN A 91 -2.73 17.11 19.21
C ASN A 91 -2.81 15.90 20.13
N TYR A 92 -3.98 15.25 20.20
CA TYR A 92 -4.18 14.04 20.96
C TYR A 92 -3.78 12.80 20.17
N ARG A 93 -3.26 11.79 20.88
CA ARG A 93 -2.96 10.44 20.38
C ARG A 93 -3.47 9.39 21.35
N LEU A 94 -3.73 8.19 20.88
CA LEU A 94 -4.07 7.06 21.75
C LEU A 94 -2.88 6.10 21.82
N THR A 95 -2.44 5.79 23.03
CA THR A 95 -1.37 4.82 23.29
C THR A 95 -1.94 3.68 24.12
N GLY A 96 -1.66 2.43 23.72
CA GLY A 96 -2.25 1.31 24.42
C GLY A 96 -1.69 -0.05 24.04
N SER A 97 -2.38 -1.07 24.57
CA SER A 97 -1.99 -2.46 24.36
C SER A 97 -3.20 -3.39 24.22
N ILE A 98 -2.94 -4.55 23.66
CA ILE A 98 -3.86 -5.69 23.65
C ILE A 98 -3.17 -6.80 24.44
N GLN A 99 -3.75 -7.20 25.57
CA GLN A 99 -3.18 -8.18 26.48
C GLN A 99 -4.09 -9.40 26.56
N PRO A 100 -3.58 -10.63 26.34
CA PRO A 100 -4.33 -11.85 26.60
C PRO A 100 -4.73 -11.95 28.06
N ILE A 101 -5.95 -12.42 28.34
CA ILE A 101 -6.46 -12.59 29.71
C ILE A 101 -5.74 -13.76 30.42
N ILE A 102 -5.28 -14.74 29.66
CA ILE A 102 -4.53 -15.90 30.20
C ILE A 102 -3.04 -15.58 30.14
N ASN A 103 -2.37 -15.66 31.29
CA ASN A 103 -0.98 -15.24 31.54
C ASN A 103 0.07 -16.10 30.84
N ASN A 104 0.24 -16.04 29.54
CA ASN A 104 1.46 -16.47 28.83
C ASN A 104 1.46 -15.91 27.37
N GLY A 105 0.56 -15.01 27.04
CA GLY A 105 0.49 -14.40 25.73
C GLY A 105 1.40 -13.18 25.57
N LYS A 106 2.04 -13.08 24.43
CA LYS A 106 2.79 -11.88 24.05
C LYS A 106 1.81 -10.72 23.90
N TYR A 107 2.00 -9.66 24.67
CA TYR A 107 1.21 -8.44 24.51
C TYR A 107 1.54 -7.74 23.17
N GLN A 108 0.56 -7.06 22.61
CA GLN A 108 0.71 -6.20 21.45
C GLN A 108 0.54 -4.75 21.90
N SER A 109 1.29 -3.85 21.29
CA SER A 109 1.20 -2.41 21.58
C SER A 109 0.74 -1.65 20.34
N PHE A 110 0.16 -0.48 20.56
CA PHE A 110 -0.22 0.42 19.49
C PHE A 110 -0.08 1.88 19.90
N GLN A 111 0.07 2.72 18.89
CA GLN A 111 -0.07 4.16 18.97
C GLN A 111 -0.90 4.62 17.80
N LEU A 112 -2.02 5.28 18.07
CA LEU A 112 -2.92 5.80 17.06
C LEU A 112 -2.79 7.32 17.00
N PHE A 113 -2.86 7.84 15.79
CA PHE A 113 -2.74 9.27 15.52
C PHE A 113 -4.06 9.81 14.98
N LYS A 114 -4.38 11.04 15.34
CA LYS A 114 -5.62 11.69 14.97
C LYS A 114 -5.64 12.05 13.49
N ALA A 115 -6.79 11.86 12.84
CA ALA A 115 -7.09 12.42 11.54
C ALA A 115 -7.54 13.87 11.73
N ILE A 116 -6.67 14.82 11.36
CA ILE A 116 -6.88 16.25 11.63
C ILE A 116 -7.36 17.05 10.42
N TYR A 117 -7.41 16.42 9.25
CA TYR A 117 -7.85 17.08 8.02
C TYR A 117 -9.31 16.74 7.70
N GLY A 118 -10.02 17.72 7.16
CA GLY A 118 -11.44 17.61 6.84
C GLY A 118 -12.00 18.92 6.26
N SER A 119 -13.27 19.19 6.50
CA SER A 119 -13.92 20.44 6.04
C SER A 119 -13.32 21.68 6.69
N ALA A 120 -13.06 21.64 8.00
CA ALA A 120 -12.51 22.75 8.77
C ALA A 120 -11.01 22.99 8.52
N LYS A 121 -10.22 21.91 8.32
CA LYS A 121 -8.77 22.00 8.11
C LYS A 121 -8.37 21.24 6.84
N ARG A 122 -7.96 21.94 5.81
CA ARG A 122 -7.54 21.34 4.53
C ARG A 122 -6.08 20.91 4.55
N VAL A 123 -5.79 19.84 3.82
CA VAL A 123 -4.41 19.39 3.60
C VAL A 123 -3.60 20.48 2.89
N PRO A 124 -2.35 20.75 3.29
CA PRO A 124 -1.45 21.64 2.58
C PRO A 124 -1.30 21.27 1.09
N GLY A 125 -1.26 22.27 0.20
CA GLY A 125 -1.20 22.06 -1.26
C GLY A 125 -0.04 21.16 -1.72
N ARG A 126 1.10 21.24 -1.03
CA ARG A 126 2.28 20.40 -1.30
C ARG A 126 2.01 18.89 -1.14
N LEU A 127 1.06 18.51 -0.28
CA LEU A 127 0.69 17.11 -0.03
C LEU A 127 -0.51 16.65 -0.85
N ARG A 128 -1.21 17.56 -1.54
CA ARG A 128 -2.34 17.21 -2.40
C ARG A 128 -1.86 16.77 -3.77
N GLY A 129 -2.66 15.95 -4.43
CA GLY A 129 -2.45 15.58 -5.82
C GLY A 129 -2.29 14.08 -6.03
N ARG A 130 -1.87 13.77 -7.23
CA ARG A 130 -1.67 12.40 -7.66
C ARG A 130 -0.28 11.91 -7.30
N TYR A 131 -0.18 10.62 -7.03
CA TYR A 131 1.05 9.94 -6.67
C TYR A 131 1.11 8.59 -7.37
N THR A 132 2.31 8.11 -7.57
CA THR A 132 2.60 6.72 -7.91
C THR A 132 3.44 6.10 -6.81
N MET A 133 3.27 4.82 -6.57
CA MET A 133 3.94 4.06 -5.52
C MET A 133 4.52 2.76 -6.09
N LEU A 134 5.70 2.42 -5.64
CA LEU A 134 6.35 1.13 -5.87
C LEU A 134 6.80 0.56 -4.53
N ALA A 135 6.58 -0.74 -4.34
CA ALA A 135 7.12 -1.51 -3.22
C ALA A 135 7.76 -2.78 -3.80
N PRO A 136 9.06 -2.71 -4.11
CA PRO A 136 9.78 -3.82 -4.73
C PRO A 136 9.72 -5.08 -3.84
N PHE A 137 9.42 -6.22 -4.44
CA PHE A 137 9.57 -7.50 -3.78
C PHE A 137 11.04 -7.90 -3.82
N PRO A 138 11.60 -8.50 -2.76
CA PRO A 138 12.98 -8.98 -2.78
C PRO A 138 13.23 -9.93 -3.95
N THR A 139 14.33 -9.75 -4.65
CA THR A 139 14.74 -10.69 -5.70
C THR A 139 14.95 -12.07 -5.08
N THR A 140 14.35 -13.07 -5.68
CA THR A 140 14.42 -14.47 -5.22
C THR A 140 14.48 -15.40 -6.41
N SER A 141 15.24 -16.46 -6.28
CA SER A 141 15.23 -17.61 -7.19
C SER A 141 14.14 -18.63 -6.84
N ASP A 142 13.42 -18.39 -5.76
CA ASP A 142 12.34 -19.27 -5.28
C ASP A 142 11.09 -19.04 -6.13
N SER A 143 10.72 -20.05 -6.92
CA SER A 143 9.54 -20.03 -7.79
C SER A 143 8.22 -19.99 -7.02
N ASP A 144 8.24 -20.33 -5.73
CA ASP A 144 7.07 -20.34 -4.85
C ASP A 144 6.75 -18.95 -4.29
N LEU A 145 7.62 -17.96 -4.58
CA LEU A 145 7.44 -16.57 -4.19
C LEU A 145 7.18 -15.65 -5.39
N PRO A 146 6.40 -14.58 -5.22
CA PRO A 146 6.22 -13.59 -6.28
C PRO A 146 7.55 -12.93 -6.66
N ALA A 147 7.81 -12.78 -7.95
CA ALA A 147 8.96 -12.03 -8.46
C ALA A 147 8.60 -10.62 -8.95
N GLY A 148 7.31 -10.27 -9.00
CA GLY A 148 6.82 -8.94 -9.39
C GLY A 148 6.92 -7.91 -8.27
N ASP A 149 6.85 -6.63 -8.63
CA ASP A 149 6.80 -5.53 -7.67
C ASP A 149 5.35 -5.14 -7.35
N SER A 150 5.05 -4.84 -6.09
CA SER A 150 3.78 -4.19 -5.76
C SER A 150 3.82 -2.73 -6.20
N PHE A 151 2.77 -2.26 -6.87
CA PHE A 151 2.69 -0.88 -7.33
C PHE A 151 1.29 -0.33 -7.26
N ALA A 152 1.17 1.00 -7.22
CA ALA A 152 -0.13 1.67 -7.20
C ALA A 152 -0.06 3.09 -7.76
N SER A 153 -1.19 3.58 -8.24
CA SER A 153 -1.48 5.01 -8.33
C SER A 153 -2.31 5.43 -7.14
N ALA A 154 -2.11 6.66 -6.66
CA ALA A 154 -2.83 7.17 -5.52
C ALA A 154 -3.20 8.64 -5.72
N ASN A 155 -4.15 9.11 -4.91
CA ASN A 155 -4.55 10.53 -4.87
C ASN A 155 -4.79 10.97 -3.44
N MET A 156 -4.19 12.09 -3.05
CA MET A 156 -4.46 12.81 -1.81
C MET A 156 -5.38 13.98 -2.10
N ASN A 157 -6.60 13.94 -1.62
CA ASN A 157 -7.55 15.03 -1.81
C ASN A 157 -7.38 16.15 -0.80
N ALA A 158 -8.15 17.23 -0.94
CA ALA A 158 -8.10 18.39 -0.04
C ALA A 158 -8.60 18.10 1.38
N LEU A 159 -9.42 17.07 1.55
CA LEU A 159 -9.97 16.64 2.85
C LEU A 159 -9.03 15.69 3.61
N GLY A 160 -7.87 15.35 3.04
CA GLY A 160 -6.91 14.42 3.64
C GLY A 160 -7.21 12.94 3.40
N VAL A 161 -8.09 12.63 2.48
CA VAL A 161 -8.33 11.23 2.10
C VAL A 161 -7.31 10.81 1.05
N PHE A 162 -6.57 9.77 1.37
CA PHE A 162 -5.61 9.11 0.48
C PHE A 162 -6.24 7.86 -0.10
N ASN A 163 -6.53 7.89 -1.39
CA ASN A 163 -7.05 6.76 -2.14
C ASN A 163 -5.93 6.12 -2.97
N LEU A 164 -5.84 4.79 -2.93
CA LEU A 164 -4.81 4.02 -3.62
C LEU A 164 -5.46 2.88 -4.40
N VAL A 165 -5.02 2.68 -5.64
CA VAL A 165 -5.42 1.56 -6.51
C VAL A 165 -4.20 1.01 -7.21
N GLY A 166 -3.97 -0.29 -7.14
CA GLY A 166 -2.80 -0.94 -7.72
C GLY A 166 -2.88 -2.45 -7.71
N TYR A 167 -1.70 -3.07 -7.63
CA TYR A 167 -1.55 -4.52 -7.60
C TYR A 167 -0.46 -4.92 -6.61
N SER A 168 -0.66 -6.04 -5.90
CA SER A 168 0.35 -6.66 -5.05
C SER A 168 1.39 -7.39 -5.92
N SER A 169 2.51 -7.78 -5.32
CA SER A 169 3.58 -8.52 -6.02
C SER A 169 3.11 -9.84 -6.66
N SER A 170 2.01 -10.41 -6.20
CA SER A 170 1.38 -11.60 -6.76
C SER A 170 0.33 -11.32 -7.85
N GLY A 171 0.18 -10.07 -8.29
CA GLY A 171 -0.81 -9.68 -9.30
C GLY A 171 -2.21 -9.38 -8.76
N SER A 172 -2.47 -9.55 -7.46
CA SER A 172 -3.78 -9.29 -6.88
C SER A 172 -4.07 -7.79 -6.80
N LYS A 173 -5.28 -7.38 -7.19
CA LYS A 173 -5.71 -5.98 -7.15
C LYS A 173 -5.75 -5.44 -5.72
N LEU A 174 -5.17 -4.27 -5.53
CA LEU A 174 -5.13 -3.53 -4.27
C LEU A 174 -6.02 -2.29 -4.35
N THR A 175 -6.82 -2.08 -3.31
CA THR A 175 -7.55 -0.83 -3.10
C THR A 175 -7.42 -0.41 -1.64
N TYR A 176 -7.27 0.89 -1.41
CA TYR A 176 -7.23 1.45 -0.08
C TYR A 176 -7.80 2.86 -0.09
N SER A 177 -8.50 3.22 0.97
CA SER A 177 -8.93 4.58 1.28
C SER A 177 -8.76 4.83 2.77
N GLY A 178 -8.10 5.91 3.13
CA GLY A 178 -7.90 6.27 4.52
C GLY A 178 -7.37 7.69 4.70
N PRO A 179 -7.38 8.22 5.93
CA PRO A 179 -7.01 9.59 6.20
C PRO A 179 -5.50 9.81 6.27
N LEU A 180 -5.09 11.03 5.92
CA LEU A 180 -3.79 11.57 6.30
C LEU A 180 -3.84 11.98 7.78
N LEU A 181 -2.97 11.41 8.58
CA LEU A 181 -2.89 11.66 10.01
C LEU A 181 -2.04 12.90 10.32
N GLU A 182 -2.13 13.42 11.53
CA GLU A 182 -1.40 14.60 12.02
C GLU A 182 0.12 14.55 11.80
N THR A 183 0.71 13.35 11.83
CA THR A 183 2.15 13.10 11.62
C THR A 183 2.55 13.02 10.15
N ASN A 184 1.68 13.46 9.23
CA ASN A 184 1.81 13.26 7.79
C ASN A 184 2.01 11.78 7.41
N LYS A 185 1.32 10.89 8.10
CA LYS A 185 1.29 9.45 7.82
C LYS A 185 -0.07 9.02 7.30
N VAL A 186 -0.05 7.97 6.53
CA VAL A 186 -1.21 7.14 6.20
C VAL A 186 -0.96 5.75 6.76
N SER A 187 -1.86 5.26 7.58
CA SER A 187 -1.78 3.92 8.16
C SER A 187 -2.52 2.94 7.23
N LEU A 188 -1.76 2.24 6.41
CA LEU A 188 -2.27 1.36 5.37
C LEU A 188 -2.68 0.01 5.95
N TYR A 189 -3.91 -0.40 5.67
CA TYR A 189 -4.38 -1.79 5.79
C TYR A 189 -5.22 -2.11 4.57
N THR A 190 -4.76 -3.04 3.75
CA THR A 190 -5.53 -3.51 2.61
C THR A 190 -5.41 -5.02 2.44
N ARG A 191 -6.50 -5.62 2.02
CA ARG A 191 -6.57 -7.02 1.63
C ARG A 191 -7.13 -7.09 0.22
N PRO A 192 -6.41 -7.72 -0.71
CA PRO A 192 -6.94 -8.01 -2.03
C PRO A 192 -8.24 -8.79 -1.99
N GLU A 193 -8.99 -8.77 -3.07
CA GLU A 193 -10.29 -9.44 -3.19
C GLU A 193 -10.23 -10.94 -2.91
N ASN A 194 -9.07 -11.57 -3.16
CA ASN A 194 -8.86 -12.99 -2.86
C ASN A 194 -8.78 -13.31 -1.34
N LEU A 195 -8.81 -12.28 -0.48
CA LEU A 195 -8.76 -12.35 1.00
C LEU A 195 -7.56 -13.12 1.61
N ARG A 196 -6.61 -13.56 0.81
CA ARG A 196 -5.46 -14.40 1.22
C ARG A 196 -4.23 -13.58 1.51
N GLU A 197 -4.19 -12.36 1.02
CA GLU A 197 -3.09 -11.42 1.16
C GLU A 197 -3.47 -10.29 2.10
N CYS A 198 -2.46 -9.72 2.74
CA CYS A 198 -2.61 -8.54 3.56
C CYS A 198 -1.38 -7.65 3.41
N LEU A 199 -1.59 -6.40 3.08
CA LEU A 199 -0.58 -5.35 3.13
C LEU A 199 -0.91 -4.41 4.29
N LEU A 200 0.04 -4.27 5.20
CA LEU A 200 -0.11 -3.53 6.44
C LEU A 200 1.14 -2.69 6.72
N GLY A 201 1.02 -1.38 6.84
CA GLY A 201 2.17 -0.52 7.07
C GLY A 201 1.84 0.96 7.19
N ASP A 202 2.86 1.77 7.46
CA ASP A 202 2.76 3.23 7.50
C ASP A 202 3.48 3.83 6.29
N LEU A 203 2.81 4.74 5.60
CA LEU A 203 3.38 5.59 4.55
C LEU A 203 3.54 7.01 5.11
N ARG A 204 4.76 7.54 5.17
CA ARG A 204 5.05 8.87 5.70
C ARG A 204 5.43 9.83 4.59
N PHE A 205 4.70 10.93 4.48
CA PHE A 205 4.94 12.02 3.54
C PHE A 205 6.04 12.94 4.05
N ARG A 206 7.13 13.09 3.31
CA ARG A 206 8.33 13.85 3.72
C ARG A 206 8.86 14.79 2.64
N ASN A 207 8.41 14.64 1.40
CA ASN A 207 8.87 15.41 0.23
C ASN A 207 10.40 15.47 0.14
N LYS A 208 11.05 14.30 0.08
CA LYS A 208 12.50 14.17 -0.14
C LYS A 208 12.80 14.23 -1.63
N GLU A 209 14.08 14.41 -1.98
CA GLU A 209 14.56 14.44 -3.36
C GLU A 209 14.15 13.19 -4.15
N ALA A 210 14.42 12.00 -3.62
CA ALA A 210 14.13 10.73 -4.28
C ALA A 210 12.69 10.22 -4.09
N SER A 211 11.91 10.78 -3.15
CA SER A 211 10.53 10.33 -2.89
C SER A 211 9.72 11.35 -2.11
N ASP A 212 8.44 11.46 -2.40
CA ASP A 212 7.50 12.30 -1.65
C ASP A 212 7.01 11.61 -0.39
N PHE A 213 6.85 10.30 -0.43
CA PHE A 213 6.57 9.49 0.73
C PHE A 213 7.31 8.16 0.67
N SER A 214 7.55 7.60 1.85
CA SER A 214 8.10 6.26 1.99
C SER A 214 7.58 5.57 3.23
N GLY A 215 7.66 4.23 3.26
CA GLY A 215 7.25 3.48 4.42
C GLY A 215 7.59 2.00 4.34
N ARG A 216 7.42 1.33 5.49
CA ARG A 216 7.57 -0.12 5.58
C ARG A 216 6.20 -0.77 5.53
N ILE A 217 6.04 -1.75 4.67
CA ILE A 217 4.81 -2.51 4.49
C ILE A 217 5.12 -3.97 4.77
N ARG A 218 4.41 -4.56 5.73
CA ARG A 218 4.35 -6.01 5.86
C ARG A 218 3.43 -6.51 4.77
N TYR A 219 3.94 -7.34 3.91
CA TYR A 219 3.18 -8.10 2.94
C TYR A 219 3.16 -9.57 3.38
N SER A 220 1.99 -10.11 3.59
CA SER A 220 1.80 -11.51 3.99
C SER A 220 0.74 -12.16 3.10
N ARG A 221 0.97 -13.43 2.82
CA ARG A 221 0.05 -14.29 2.09
C ARG A 221 -0.09 -15.61 2.81
N LYS A 222 -1.31 -16.15 2.82
CA LYS A 222 -1.60 -17.51 3.28
C LYS A 222 -1.79 -18.44 2.10
N LEU A 223 -1.22 -19.62 2.21
CA LEU A 223 -1.37 -20.71 1.27
C LEU A 223 -2.84 -21.04 1.02
N THR A 224 -3.11 -21.43 -0.22
CA THR A 224 -4.37 -22.06 -0.61
C THR A 224 -4.09 -23.11 -1.68
N ILE A 225 -4.74 -24.24 -1.54
CA ILE A 225 -4.70 -25.33 -2.52
C ILE A 225 -5.10 -24.78 -3.90
N GLY A 226 -4.28 -25.09 -4.92
CA GLY A 226 -4.49 -24.62 -6.29
C GLY A 226 -4.02 -23.21 -6.60
N ALA A 227 -3.30 -22.54 -5.68
CA ALA A 227 -2.65 -21.27 -5.97
C ALA A 227 -1.33 -21.50 -6.71
N TYR A 228 -0.95 -20.56 -7.61
CA TYR A 228 0.32 -20.63 -8.36
C TYR A 228 1.54 -20.66 -7.43
N TYR A 229 1.50 -19.87 -6.35
CA TYR A 229 2.55 -19.88 -5.33
C TYR A 229 2.17 -20.83 -4.21
N SER A 230 3.06 -21.79 -3.89
CA SER A 230 2.76 -22.92 -3.01
C SER A 230 3.04 -22.66 -1.53
N GLU A 231 3.63 -21.52 -1.15
CA GLU A 231 4.04 -21.25 0.22
C GLU A 231 3.35 -20.03 0.87
N ASP A 232 3.17 -20.13 2.20
CA ASP A 232 2.90 -19.01 3.08
C ASP A 232 4.12 -18.12 3.17
N PHE A 233 3.96 -16.81 3.06
CA PHE A 233 5.08 -15.92 3.30
C PHE A 233 4.72 -14.66 4.07
N VAL A 234 5.75 -14.10 4.72
CA VAL A 234 5.73 -12.77 5.33
C VAL A 234 7.00 -12.04 4.92
N LYS A 235 6.85 -10.96 4.18
CA LYS A 235 7.97 -10.10 3.76
C LYS A 235 7.73 -8.66 4.22
N MET A 236 8.83 -7.97 4.53
CA MET A 236 8.82 -6.53 4.80
C MET A 236 9.30 -5.81 3.55
N LEU A 237 8.41 -5.07 2.92
CA LEU A 237 8.70 -4.27 1.74
C LEU A 237 8.97 -2.83 2.14
N THR A 238 9.85 -2.15 1.40
CA THR A 238 9.99 -0.70 1.47
C THR A 238 9.19 -0.09 0.33
N ALA A 239 8.10 0.59 0.67
CA ALA A 239 7.32 1.34 -0.31
C ALA A 239 7.87 2.75 -0.46
N GLU A 240 7.91 3.24 -1.67
CA GLU A 240 8.28 4.61 -2.00
C GLU A 240 7.28 5.18 -3.00
N GLY A 241 6.98 6.45 -2.86
CA GLY A 241 6.04 7.13 -3.75
C GLY A 241 6.56 8.46 -4.24
N SER A 242 6.18 8.77 -5.46
CA SER A 242 6.50 10.02 -6.14
C SER A 242 5.21 10.76 -6.49
N LYS A 243 5.19 12.07 -6.23
CA LYS A 243 4.12 12.92 -6.73
C LYS A 243 4.17 12.86 -8.26
N TYR A 244 3.02 12.65 -8.86
CA TYR A 244 2.89 12.49 -10.28
C TYR A 244 2.34 13.77 -10.91
N SER A 245 3.10 14.32 -11.84
CA SER A 245 2.67 15.42 -12.72
C SER A 245 2.48 14.86 -14.13
N ALA A 246 1.31 15.07 -14.69
CA ALA A 246 1.06 14.67 -16.08
C ALA A 246 2.06 15.39 -17.01
N PRO A 247 2.65 14.69 -17.98
CA PRO A 247 3.51 15.33 -18.97
C PRO A 247 2.72 16.32 -19.81
N SER A 248 3.41 17.32 -20.35
CA SER A 248 2.84 18.23 -21.35
C SER A 248 2.52 17.48 -22.65
N ILE A 249 1.77 18.11 -23.54
CA ILE A 249 1.50 17.57 -24.87
C ILE A 249 2.85 17.34 -25.58
N ASN A 250 3.02 16.19 -26.18
CA ASN A 250 4.24 15.74 -26.87
C ASN A 250 5.47 15.47 -25.97
N GLU A 251 5.29 15.39 -24.67
CA GLU A 251 6.36 14.99 -23.72
C GLU A 251 6.11 13.60 -23.13
N LEU A 252 7.19 12.92 -22.80
CA LEU A 252 7.16 11.69 -21.99
C LEU A 252 7.15 12.04 -20.50
N PRO A 253 6.67 11.13 -19.63
CA PRO A 253 6.56 11.38 -18.19
C PRO A 253 7.92 11.50 -17.48
N LEU A 254 9.00 11.13 -18.15
CA LEU A 254 10.38 11.20 -17.65
C LEU A 254 11.29 11.86 -18.70
N PRO A 255 12.05 12.90 -18.33
CA PRO A 255 12.95 13.59 -19.27
C PRO A 255 14.08 12.71 -19.82
N SER A 256 14.46 11.65 -19.09
CA SER A 256 15.48 10.69 -19.53
C SER A 256 15.04 9.75 -20.64
N PHE A 257 13.73 9.73 -20.95
CA PHE A 257 13.18 8.89 -22.01
C PHE A 257 13.02 9.72 -23.28
N ILE A 258 13.34 9.10 -24.41
CA ILE A 258 13.30 9.74 -25.70
C ILE A 258 12.02 9.34 -26.45
N THR A 259 11.34 10.33 -27.05
CA THR A 259 10.20 10.11 -27.95
C THR A 259 10.70 9.73 -29.33
N GLY A 260 9.98 8.84 -30.02
CA GLY A 260 10.20 8.57 -31.44
C GLY A 260 10.47 7.10 -31.79
N ASP A 261 10.76 6.88 -33.08
CA ASP A 261 10.89 5.54 -33.67
C ASP A 261 12.31 4.92 -33.50
N ASN A 262 13.21 5.57 -32.80
CA ASN A 262 14.63 5.19 -32.78
C ASN A 262 15.00 4.15 -31.72
N ASN A 263 14.04 3.44 -31.13
CA ASN A 263 14.30 2.39 -30.10
C ASN A 263 15.24 2.86 -28.97
N ALA A 264 15.16 4.14 -28.61
CA ALA A 264 16.03 4.78 -27.63
C ALA A 264 15.74 4.40 -26.17
N ASN A 265 14.76 3.55 -25.95
CA ASN A 265 14.39 3.02 -24.63
C ASN A 265 14.35 1.50 -24.69
N SER A 266 14.49 0.85 -23.54
CA SER A 266 14.48 -0.60 -23.45
C SER A 266 13.50 -1.06 -22.39
N ALA A 267 12.71 -2.09 -22.68
CA ALA A 267 11.89 -2.78 -21.73
C ALA A 267 12.60 -4.04 -21.24
N PHE A 268 12.69 -4.20 -19.92
CA PHE A 268 13.25 -5.39 -19.29
C PHE A 268 12.12 -6.20 -18.64
N VAL A 269 12.03 -7.46 -19.04
CA VAL A 269 11.12 -8.43 -18.41
C VAL A 269 11.97 -9.33 -17.53
N GLY A 270 11.66 -9.36 -16.22
CA GLY A 270 12.50 -9.97 -15.19
C GLY A 270 12.79 -11.45 -15.36
N GLU A 271 13.66 -11.97 -14.54
CA GLU A 271 14.24 -13.32 -14.61
C GLU A 271 13.21 -14.46 -14.74
N SER A 272 12.05 -14.34 -14.11
CA SER A 272 10.94 -15.31 -14.22
C SER A 272 10.41 -15.51 -15.65
N PHE A 273 10.78 -14.63 -16.58
CA PHE A 273 10.40 -14.66 -17.99
C PHE A 273 11.62 -14.64 -18.92
N GLY A 274 12.76 -15.15 -18.44
CA GLY A 274 13.99 -15.28 -19.23
C GLY A 274 14.90 -14.06 -19.24
N GLY A 275 14.64 -13.02 -18.43
CA GLY A 275 15.55 -11.88 -18.22
C GLY A 275 15.88 -11.06 -19.46
N VAL A 276 14.97 -10.97 -20.43
CA VAL A 276 15.24 -10.40 -21.76
C VAL A 276 14.96 -8.92 -21.80
N SER A 277 15.84 -8.15 -22.45
CA SER A 277 15.67 -6.72 -22.71
C SER A 277 15.37 -6.50 -24.20
N TYR A 278 14.38 -5.66 -24.46
CA TYR A 278 13.92 -5.35 -25.82
C TYR A 278 13.92 -3.86 -26.05
N PRO A 279 14.39 -3.39 -27.23
CA PRO A 279 14.20 -1.99 -27.62
C PRO A 279 12.72 -1.69 -27.79
N ILE A 280 12.31 -0.53 -27.30
CA ILE A 280 10.93 -0.06 -27.38
C ILE A 280 10.84 1.33 -27.98
N THR A 281 9.73 1.60 -28.63
CA THR A 281 9.26 2.93 -28.99
C THR A 281 8.24 3.39 -27.96
N TRP A 282 8.41 4.60 -27.42
CA TRP A 282 7.42 5.26 -26.57
C TRP A 282 6.99 6.57 -27.20
N THR A 283 5.71 6.67 -27.53
CA THR A 283 5.16 7.85 -28.18
C THR A 283 4.47 8.79 -27.19
N PRO A 284 4.36 10.10 -27.46
CA PRO A 284 3.75 11.07 -26.55
C PRO A 284 2.29 10.81 -26.21
N ASP A 285 1.55 10.14 -27.11
CA ASP A 285 0.17 9.69 -26.86
C ASP A 285 0.09 8.50 -25.88
N GLY A 286 1.24 8.09 -25.33
CA GLY A 286 1.35 7.05 -24.31
C GLY A 286 1.43 5.62 -24.85
N LEU A 287 1.62 5.44 -26.16
CA LEU A 287 1.76 4.11 -26.72
C LEU A 287 3.21 3.62 -26.61
N ILE A 288 3.39 2.43 -26.03
CA ILE A 288 4.67 1.73 -25.89
C ILE A 288 4.61 0.46 -26.72
N LYS A 289 5.58 0.28 -27.62
CA LYS A 289 5.67 -0.90 -28.49
C LYS A 289 7.10 -1.41 -28.55
N THR A 290 7.28 -2.72 -28.58
CA THR A 290 8.55 -3.33 -29.04
C THR A 290 8.58 -3.40 -30.56
N THR A 291 9.77 -3.39 -31.14
CA THR A 291 9.95 -3.87 -32.51
C THR A 291 9.50 -5.32 -32.56
N ARG A 292 8.59 -5.64 -33.45
CA ARG A 292 8.07 -7.00 -33.60
C ARG A 292 9.17 -7.92 -34.11
N THR A 293 9.40 -9.00 -33.40
CA THR A 293 10.21 -10.12 -33.90
C THR A 293 9.36 -11.39 -34.02
N PRO A 294 9.82 -12.43 -34.69
CA PRO A 294 9.11 -13.71 -34.76
C PRO A 294 8.86 -14.34 -33.38
N THR A 295 9.72 -14.03 -32.40
CA THR A 295 9.70 -14.67 -31.08
C THR A 295 9.01 -13.88 -29.98
N TYR A 296 8.85 -12.56 -30.16
CA TYR A 296 8.20 -11.72 -29.14
C TYR A 296 7.59 -10.45 -29.71
N ARG A 297 6.61 -9.94 -28.98
CA ARG A 297 6.01 -8.62 -29.18
C ARG A 297 5.43 -8.11 -27.88
N ALA A 298 5.54 -6.82 -27.64
CA ALA A 298 4.85 -6.15 -26.54
C ALA A 298 4.16 -4.88 -27.02
N SER A 299 3.05 -4.58 -26.41
CA SER A 299 2.34 -3.32 -26.60
C SER A 299 1.69 -2.94 -25.27
N ALA A 300 1.97 -1.73 -24.81
CA ALA A 300 1.37 -1.18 -23.61
C ALA A 300 0.89 0.25 -23.87
N ARG A 301 -0.09 0.69 -23.11
CA ARG A 301 -0.55 2.07 -23.09
C ARG A 301 -0.28 2.69 -21.74
N PHE A 302 0.39 3.81 -21.78
CA PHE A 302 0.62 4.65 -20.62
C PHE A 302 -0.53 5.64 -20.43
N ASN A 303 -1.02 5.77 -19.22
CA ASN A 303 -2.03 6.74 -18.87
C ASN A 303 -1.36 8.00 -18.32
N ASN A 304 -1.29 9.05 -19.15
CA ASN A 304 -0.69 10.33 -18.81
C ASN A 304 -1.38 11.03 -17.62
N VAL A 305 -2.59 10.64 -17.24
CA VAL A 305 -3.33 11.26 -16.14
C VAL A 305 -2.88 10.75 -14.77
N ASN A 306 -2.55 9.47 -14.65
CA ASN A 306 -2.29 8.83 -13.35
C ASN A 306 -0.95 8.09 -13.23
N GLY A 307 -0.10 8.15 -14.25
CA GLY A 307 1.24 7.56 -14.23
C GLY A 307 1.28 6.03 -14.30
N ARG A 308 0.19 5.38 -14.72
CA ARG A 308 0.11 3.92 -14.87
C ARG A 308 0.29 3.50 -16.31
N PHE A 309 0.80 2.31 -16.51
CA PHE A 309 0.73 1.65 -17.82
C PHE A 309 0.08 0.27 -17.70
N ASN A 310 -0.56 -0.14 -18.79
CA ASN A 310 -1.15 -1.46 -18.95
C ASN A 310 -0.92 -1.95 -20.37
N GLY A 311 -0.66 -3.22 -20.54
CA GLY A 311 -0.42 -3.79 -21.85
C GLY A 311 -0.29 -5.30 -21.85
N ASN A 312 0.23 -5.82 -22.93
CA ASN A 312 0.45 -7.25 -23.11
C ASN A 312 1.85 -7.47 -23.68
N TYR A 313 2.41 -8.57 -23.28
CA TYR A 313 3.65 -9.13 -23.79
C TYR A 313 3.38 -10.55 -24.27
N PHE A 314 3.87 -10.91 -25.43
CA PHE A 314 3.69 -12.22 -26.05
C PHE A 314 5.05 -12.82 -26.36
N VAL A 315 5.21 -14.09 -26.04
CA VAL A 315 6.37 -14.92 -26.39
C VAL A 315 5.88 -16.07 -27.25
N SER A 316 6.41 -16.17 -28.47
CA SER A 316 6.19 -17.33 -29.33
C SER A 316 6.99 -18.51 -28.78
N GLN A 317 6.38 -19.66 -28.69
CA GLN A 317 7.09 -20.88 -28.30
C GLN A 317 7.95 -21.41 -29.43
N SER A 318 9.00 -22.17 -29.09
CA SER A 318 9.89 -22.82 -30.08
C SER A 318 9.14 -23.77 -30.99
N ASN A 319 8.07 -24.39 -30.50
CA ASN A 319 7.15 -25.19 -31.29
C ASN A 319 6.04 -24.32 -31.86
N PRO A 320 5.93 -24.16 -33.20
CA PRO A 320 4.90 -23.30 -33.82
C PRO A 320 3.46 -23.82 -33.60
N ASP A 321 3.29 -25.08 -33.23
CA ASP A 321 1.97 -25.66 -32.93
C ASP A 321 1.45 -25.29 -31.54
N LEU A 322 2.30 -24.72 -30.70
CA LEU A 322 1.91 -24.24 -29.37
C LEU A 322 1.48 -22.78 -29.39
N ALA A 323 0.44 -22.46 -28.62
CA ALA A 323 -0.06 -21.09 -28.50
C ALA A 323 1.02 -20.16 -27.92
N GLU A 324 1.02 -18.88 -28.37
CA GLU A 324 1.86 -17.85 -27.76
C GLU A 324 1.56 -17.72 -26.26
N ILE A 325 2.60 -17.60 -25.44
CA ILE A 325 2.44 -17.25 -24.02
C ILE A 325 2.15 -15.75 -23.93
N ARG A 326 0.99 -15.42 -23.38
CA ARG A 326 0.56 -14.04 -23.13
C ARG A 326 0.81 -13.67 -21.69
N SER A 327 1.42 -12.52 -21.47
CA SER A 327 1.58 -11.88 -20.15
C SER A 327 0.94 -10.51 -20.13
N TYR A 328 0.35 -10.15 -19.00
CA TYR A 328 -0.16 -8.79 -18.79
C TYR A 328 0.95 -7.92 -18.21
N LEU A 329 1.21 -6.79 -18.87
CA LEU A 329 2.17 -5.78 -18.40
C LEU A 329 1.41 -4.69 -17.65
N ARG A 330 1.80 -4.42 -16.41
CA ARG A 330 1.19 -3.38 -15.58
C ARG A 330 2.24 -2.71 -14.72
N GLY A 331 2.14 -1.39 -14.52
CA GLY A 331 3.10 -0.70 -13.65
C GLY A 331 2.83 0.78 -13.53
N VAL A 332 3.84 1.47 -13.01
CA VAL A 332 3.82 2.90 -12.72
C VAL A 332 5.14 3.58 -13.08
N VAL A 333 5.07 4.89 -13.24
CA VAL A 333 6.23 5.78 -13.36
C VAL A 333 6.47 6.43 -11.99
N LEU A 334 7.69 6.36 -11.47
CA LEU A 334 8.15 7.11 -10.31
C LEU A 334 9.02 8.28 -10.78
N GLN A 335 8.41 9.46 -10.96
CA GLN A 335 9.08 10.60 -11.58
C GLN A 335 10.33 11.07 -10.83
N LYS A 336 10.32 11.13 -9.51
CA LYS A 336 11.48 11.51 -8.71
C LYS A 336 12.65 10.52 -8.78
N LYS A 337 12.39 9.28 -9.17
CA LYS A 337 13.42 8.26 -9.33
C LYS A 337 13.84 8.05 -10.79
N GLY A 338 13.15 8.67 -11.73
CA GLY A 338 13.38 8.39 -13.14
C GLY A 338 13.13 6.91 -13.51
N LEU A 339 12.20 6.24 -12.82
CA LEU A 339 11.98 4.81 -12.91
C LEU A 339 10.58 4.48 -13.41
N VAL A 340 10.52 3.52 -14.32
CA VAL A 340 9.27 2.86 -14.72
C VAL A 340 9.38 1.39 -14.32
N SER A 341 8.47 0.93 -13.48
CA SER A 341 8.49 -0.46 -13.01
C SER A 341 7.09 -1.01 -12.74
N GLY A 342 6.99 -2.32 -12.72
CA GLY A 342 5.75 -3.04 -12.47
C GLY A 342 5.89 -4.55 -12.60
N GLN A 343 4.85 -5.14 -13.17
CA GLN A 343 4.68 -6.58 -13.26
C GLN A 343 4.45 -7.03 -14.69
N ALA A 344 4.99 -8.21 -15.00
CA ALA A 344 4.54 -9.05 -16.11
C ALA A 344 3.87 -10.28 -15.49
N GLU A 345 2.58 -10.49 -15.80
CA GLU A 345 1.76 -11.57 -15.24
C GLU A 345 1.34 -12.52 -16.38
N THR A 346 1.70 -13.80 -16.29
CA THR A 346 1.27 -14.84 -17.23
C THR A 346 -0.17 -15.25 -17.02
N VAL A 347 -0.77 -15.89 -18.02
CA VAL A 347 -2.14 -16.43 -17.93
C VAL A 347 -2.25 -17.47 -16.82
N ASP A 348 -1.17 -18.17 -16.52
CA ASP A 348 -1.09 -19.18 -15.45
C ASP A 348 -0.84 -18.57 -14.06
N ASN A 349 -0.93 -17.23 -13.94
CA ASN A 349 -0.76 -16.44 -12.71
C ASN A 349 0.68 -16.36 -12.16
N GLY A 350 1.69 -16.70 -12.93
CA GLY A 350 3.08 -16.37 -12.61
C GLY A 350 3.32 -14.86 -12.75
N VAL A 351 4.00 -14.24 -11.79
CA VAL A 351 4.28 -12.80 -11.82
C VAL A 351 5.77 -12.55 -11.75
N GLY A 352 6.30 -11.83 -12.76
CA GLY A 352 7.67 -11.36 -12.81
C GLY A 352 7.77 -9.84 -12.76
N ARG A 353 8.98 -9.33 -12.61
CA ARG A 353 9.26 -7.89 -12.68
C ARG A 353 9.33 -7.44 -14.13
N PHE A 354 8.78 -6.24 -14.37
CA PHE A 354 8.90 -5.52 -15.62
C PHE A 354 9.40 -4.10 -15.34
N SER A 355 10.37 -3.64 -16.12
CA SER A 355 10.84 -2.27 -16.05
C SER A 355 11.11 -1.71 -17.44
N ILE A 356 11.02 -0.38 -17.57
CA ILE A 356 11.45 0.36 -18.75
C ILE A 356 12.59 1.28 -18.30
N VAL A 357 13.68 1.22 -19.02
CA VAL A 357 14.89 2.03 -18.78
C VAL A 357 15.27 2.79 -20.05
N PRO A 358 15.88 3.97 -19.96
CA PRO A 358 16.51 4.61 -21.10
C PRO A 358 17.54 3.68 -21.73
N ALA A 359 17.67 3.71 -23.06
CA ALA A 359 18.75 3.00 -23.71
C ALA A 359 20.09 3.63 -23.30
N PRO A 360 21.15 2.83 -23.18
CA PRO A 360 22.49 3.31 -22.82
C PRO A 360 23.08 4.25 -23.87
#